data_fbbe2568e4c4fb93bdbfb298f0605d53
#
_entry.id   fbbe2568e4c4fb93bdbfb298f0605d53
#
_cell.length_a   1.000
_cell.length_b   1.000
_cell.length_c   1.000
_cell.angle_alpha   90.00
_cell.angle_beta   90.00
_cell.angle_gamma   90.00
#
_symmetry.space_group_name_H-M   'P 1'
#
loop_
_entity.id
_entity.type
_entity.pdbx_description
1 polymer ?
#
loop_
_entity_poly.entity_id
_entity_poly.type
_entity_poly.pdbx_seq_one_letter_code
_entity_poly.pdbx_strand_id
1 'polypeptide(L)'
;MGILTDDMRRIVEEQQLGFIATVCADGTPNLSPKGTTAVWDDEHLVFADICSPGTIANLRGNPVVEINVVDNLSRKGYRFKGTTTILQGDQFEQALAFYRRRGSTTAKQHIVLVKVERAAPLISPAYDQGQSEPQIKAHWRRYWHALWSRSPA
;
A
#
# COMPACT_ATOMS: atom_id res chain seq x y z
N MET A 1 11.75 0.49 18.94
CA MET A 1 11.75 1.21 17.65
C MET A 1 11.40 0.18 16.59
N GLY A 2 10.31 0.38 15.90
CA GLY A 2 9.85 -0.54 14.86
C GLY A 2 10.63 -0.42 13.54
N ILE A 3 10.30 -1.27 12.60
CA ILE A 3 10.93 -1.31 11.27
C ILE A 3 10.50 -0.14 10.37
N LEU A 4 9.30 0.44 10.62
CA LEU A 4 8.75 1.52 9.82
C LEU A 4 9.33 2.87 10.24
N THR A 5 10.22 3.42 9.42
CA THR A 5 10.76 4.77 9.62
C THR A 5 9.69 5.84 9.41
N ASP A 6 9.96 7.08 9.84
CA ASP A 6 9.04 8.20 9.65
C ASP A 6 8.74 8.46 8.17
N ASP A 7 9.74 8.33 7.29
CA ASP A 7 9.54 8.50 5.85
C ASP A 7 8.70 7.39 5.23
N MET A 8 8.87 6.13 5.66
CA MET A 8 8.01 5.01 5.24
C MET A 8 6.56 5.26 5.65
N ARG A 9 6.33 5.65 6.90
CA ARG A 9 4.98 5.98 7.40
C ARG A 9 4.37 7.12 6.61
N ARG A 10 5.12 8.20 6.38
CA ARG A 10 4.67 9.36 5.59
C ARG A 10 4.23 8.93 4.18
N ILE A 11 5.04 8.17 3.45
CA ILE A 11 4.71 7.71 2.09
C ILE A 11 3.42 6.87 2.08
N VAL A 12 3.28 5.93 3.01
CA VAL A 12 2.06 5.11 3.10
C VAL A 12 0.82 5.97 3.36
N GLU A 13 0.92 6.90 4.30
CA GLU A 13 -0.21 7.77 4.69
C GLU A 13 -0.57 8.80 3.61
N GLU A 14 0.40 9.33 2.89
CA GLU A 14 0.16 10.28 1.79
C GLU A 14 -0.43 9.60 0.55
N GLN A 15 0.08 8.43 0.17
CA GLN A 15 -0.36 7.75 -1.05
C GLN A 15 -1.67 6.99 -0.88
N GLN A 16 -1.91 6.38 0.28
CA GLN A 16 -3.12 5.61 0.60
C GLN A 16 -3.47 4.55 -0.48
N LEU A 17 -2.45 4.04 -1.16
CA LEU A 17 -2.58 3.05 -2.22
C LEU A 17 -1.42 2.07 -2.16
N GLY A 18 -1.68 0.85 -1.71
CA GLY A 18 -0.73 -0.24 -1.73
C GLY A 18 -1.05 -1.22 -2.85
N PHE A 19 -0.04 -1.64 -3.59
CA PHE A 19 -0.13 -2.76 -4.51
C PHE A 19 0.27 -4.02 -3.78
N ILE A 20 -0.71 -4.87 -3.47
CA ILE A 20 -0.56 -6.04 -2.61
C ILE A 20 -0.36 -7.28 -3.47
N ALA A 21 0.82 -7.89 -3.40
CA ALA A 21 1.13 -9.15 -4.04
C ALA A 21 0.90 -10.32 -3.08
N THR A 22 0.15 -11.32 -3.53
CA THR A 22 -0.10 -12.58 -2.83
C THR A 22 0.18 -13.76 -3.76
N VAL A 23 0.26 -14.96 -3.23
CA VAL A 23 0.54 -16.18 -3.99
C VAL A 23 -0.74 -17.00 -4.13
N CYS A 24 -1.13 -17.28 -5.37
CA CYS A 24 -2.26 -18.16 -5.67
C CYS A 24 -1.96 -19.63 -5.31
N ALA A 25 -2.99 -20.46 -5.20
CA ALA A 25 -2.86 -21.88 -4.87
C ALA A 25 -2.00 -22.66 -5.89
N ASP A 26 -1.98 -22.21 -7.15
CA ASP A 26 -1.16 -22.79 -8.23
C ASP A 26 0.27 -22.23 -8.28
N GLY A 27 0.65 -21.37 -7.31
CA GLY A 27 1.96 -20.73 -7.23
C GLY A 27 2.13 -19.49 -8.08
N THR A 28 1.13 -19.09 -8.87
CA THR A 28 1.18 -17.85 -9.64
C THR A 28 0.99 -16.62 -8.75
N PRO A 29 1.58 -15.45 -9.10
CA PRO A 29 1.37 -14.23 -8.34
C PRO A 29 -0.01 -13.63 -8.62
N ASN A 30 -0.59 -13.01 -7.58
CA ASN A 30 -1.75 -12.14 -7.71
C ASN A 30 -1.40 -10.76 -7.18
N LEU A 31 -1.73 -9.71 -7.92
CA LEU A 31 -1.48 -8.33 -7.52
C LEU A 31 -2.79 -7.56 -7.48
N SER A 32 -3.06 -6.92 -6.34
CA SER A 32 -4.30 -6.16 -6.13
C SER A 32 -4.01 -4.79 -5.52
N PRO A 33 -4.48 -3.69 -6.13
CA PRO A 33 -4.40 -2.37 -5.51
C PRO A 33 -5.39 -2.26 -4.34
N LYS A 34 -4.94 -1.70 -3.21
CA LYS A 34 -5.74 -1.47 -2.01
C LYS A 34 -5.63 -0.02 -1.55
N GLY A 35 -6.67 0.76 -1.84
CA GLY A 35 -6.79 2.15 -1.39
C GLY A 35 -7.00 2.30 0.12
N THR A 36 -7.13 1.21 0.83
CA THR A 36 -7.27 1.16 2.30
C THR A 36 -5.95 0.92 3.03
N THR A 37 -4.84 0.83 2.30
CA THR A 37 -3.52 0.61 2.89
C THR A 37 -3.13 1.78 3.78
N ALA A 38 -2.78 1.49 5.03
CA ALA A 38 -2.46 2.46 6.06
C ALA A 38 -1.42 1.94 7.05
N VAL A 39 -0.85 2.84 7.84
CA VAL A 39 0.03 2.49 8.96
C VAL A 39 -0.83 2.14 10.16
N TRP A 40 -0.59 0.97 10.77
CA TRP A 40 -1.23 0.57 12.01
C TRP A 40 -0.41 1.01 13.24
N ASP A 41 0.87 0.68 13.23
CA ASP A 41 1.86 1.08 14.22
C ASP A 41 3.27 1.12 13.59
N ASP A 42 4.33 1.12 14.39
CA ASP A 42 5.72 1.20 13.91
C ASP A 42 6.29 -0.12 13.36
N GLU A 43 5.52 -1.22 13.41
CA GLU A 43 5.89 -2.52 12.85
C GLU A 43 4.85 -3.08 11.87
N HIS A 44 3.62 -2.51 11.85
CA HIS A 44 2.52 -3.07 11.09
C HIS A 44 1.90 -2.09 10.11
N LEU A 45 1.57 -2.63 8.94
CA LEU A 45 0.62 -2.02 8.00
C LEU A 45 -0.74 -2.73 8.12
N VAL A 46 -1.78 -2.07 7.66
CA VAL A 46 -3.13 -2.63 7.61
C VAL A 46 -3.77 -2.32 6.26
N PHE A 47 -4.54 -3.24 5.73
CA PHE A 47 -5.44 -2.98 4.60
C PHE A 47 -6.77 -3.72 4.78
N ALA A 48 -7.80 -3.20 4.14
CA ALA A 48 -9.12 -3.82 4.14
C ALA A 48 -9.45 -4.40 2.77
N ASP A 49 -10.09 -5.56 2.79
CA ASP A 49 -10.77 -6.13 1.64
C ASP A 49 -12.22 -5.65 1.60
N ILE A 50 -12.58 -5.01 0.49
CA ILE A 50 -13.95 -4.57 0.21
C ILE A 50 -14.62 -5.58 -0.73
N CYS A 51 -13.91 -5.99 -1.79
CA CYS A 51 -14.44 -6.92 -2.80
C CYS A 51 -13.28 -7.64 -3.52
N SER A 52 -12.42 -8.33 -2.78
CA SER A 52 -11.27 -9.07 -3.35
C SER A 52 -11.14 -10.45 -2.72
N PRO A 53 -12.10 -11.35 -2.95
CA PRO A 53 -12.10 -12.68 -2.33
C PRO A 53 -10.86 -13.50 -2.67
N GLY A 54 -10.25 -13.28 -3.84
CA GLY A 54 -9.00 -13.95 -4.25
C GLY A 54 -7.81 -13.59 -3.36
N THR A 55 -7.66 -12.32 -2.97
CA THR A 55 -6.59 -11.92 -2.03
C THR A 55 -6.74 -12.65 -0.70
N ILE A 56 -7.94 -12.69 -0.15
CA ILE A 56 -8.20 -13.36 1.14
C ILE A 56 -7.99 -14.88 1.04
N ALA A 57 -8.45 -15.51 -0.04
CA ALA A 57 -8.24 -16.94 -0.27
C ALA A 57 -6.74 -17.26 -0.34
N ASN A 58 -5.96 -16.46 -1.06
CA ASN A 58 -4.51 -16.62 -1.16
C ASN A 58 -3.84 -16.51 0.22
N LEU A 59 -4.21 -15.48 1.02
CA LEU A 59 -3.62 -15.27 2.35
C LEU A 59 -3.98 -16.35 3.37
N ARG A 60 -5.13 -16.98 3.22
CA ARG A 60 -5.48 -18.17 4.03
C ARG A 60 -4.61 -19.36 3.72
N GLY A 61 -4.22 -19.54 2.47
CA GLY A 61 -3.34 -20.62 2.04
C GLY A 61 -1.85 -20.31 2.25
N ASN A 62 -1.46 -19.06 2.05
CA ASN A 62 -0.08 -18.56 2.22
C ASN A 62 -0.11 -17.13 2.76
N PRO A 63 0.22 -16.92 4.04
CA PRO A 63 0.10 -15.61 4.69
C PRO A 63 1.20 -14.62 4.29
N VAL A 64 2.12 -14.98 3.41
CA VAL A 64 3.20 -14.10 2.98
C VAL A 64 2.69 -13.05 1.99
N VAL A 65 3.14 -11.83 2.13
CA VAL A 65 2.72 -10.70 1.31
C VAL A 65 3.90 -9.80 0.96
N GLU A 66 3.81 -9.18 -0.21
CA GLU A 66 4.67 -8.04 -0.56
C GLU A 66 3.78 -6.86 -0.96
N ILE A 67 4.13 -5.67 -0.46
CA ILE A 67 3.39 -4.43 -0.71
C ILE A 67 4.33 -3.38 -1.29
N ASN A 68 3.95 -2.77 -2.40
CA ASN A 68 4.62 -1.59 -2.93
C ASN A 68 3.73 -0.36 -2.73
N VAL A 69 4.33 0.71 -2.19
CA VAL A 69 3.71 2.04 -2.12
C VAL A 69 4.67 3.03 -2.75
N VAL A 70 4.22 3.75 -3.77
CA VAL A 70 5.06 4.65 -4.57
C VAL A 70 4.38 6.01 -4.73
N ASP A 71 5.14 7.07 -4.49
CA ASP A 71 4.75 8.43 -4.86
C ASP A 71 4.95 8.65 -6.37
N ASN A 72 3.85 8.86 -7.08
CA ASN A 72 3.84 9.07 -8.52
C ASN A 72 4.59 10.32 -9.00
N LEU A 73 4.76 11.32 -8.13
CA LEU A 73 5.45 12.55 -8.49
C LEU A 73 6.96 12.43 -8.29
N SER A 74 7.39 11.96 -7.13
CA SER A 74 8.83 11.78 -6.85
C SER A 74 9.39 10.51 -7.48
N ARG A 75 8.55 9.54 -7.85
CA ARG A 75 8.97 8.21 -8.32
C ARG A 75 9.85 7.48 -7.30
N LYS A 76 9.58 7.75 -6.02
CA LYS A 76 10.16 7.06 -4.87
C LYS A 76 9.06 6.37 -4.07
N GLY A 77 9.43 5.35 -3.35
CA GLY A 77 8.54 4.63 -2.46
C GLY A 77 9.23 3.54 -1.69
N TYR A 78 8.45 2.59 -1.22
CA TYR A 78 8.96 1.47 -0.44
C TYR A 78 8.28 0.16 -0.83
N ARG A 79 9.05 -0.90 -0.71
CA ARG A 79 8.62 -2.28 -0.76
C ARG A 79 8.64 -2.84 0.65
N PHE A 80 7.51 -3.39 1.08
CA PHE A 80 7.36 -4.04 2.37
C PHE A 80 7.10 -5.52 2.16
N LYS A 81 7.84 -6.38 2.83
CA LYS A 81 7.57 -7.82 2.90
C LYS A 81 7.20 -8.21 4.32
N GLY A 82 6.25 -9.11 4.44
CA GLY A 82 5.84 -9.56 5.76
C GLY A 82 4.83 -10.69 5.72
N THR A 83 4.34 -11.00 6.90
CA THR A 83 3.30 -12.00 7.14
C THR A 83 2.01 -11.34 7.59
N THR A 84 0.90 -11.97 7.26
CA THR A 84 -0.43 -11.41 7.47
C THR A 84 -1.23 -12.17 8.51
N THR A 85 -2.11 -11.42 9.20
CA THR A 85 -3.19 -11.97 10.03
C THR A 85 -4.50 -11.36 9.56
N ILE A 86 -5.47 -12.21 9.20
CA ILE A 86 -6.84 -11.78 8.92
C ILE A 86 -7.53 -11.59 10.26
N LEU A 87 -7.88 -10.33 10.58
CA LEU A 87 -8.40 -9.96 11.88
C LEU A 87 -9.82 -10.51 12.11
N GLN A 88 -10.12 -10.91 13.33
CA GLN A 88 -11.42 -11.44 13.75
C GLN A 88 -11.81 -10.91 15.13
N GLY A 89 -13.10 -11.00 15.47
CA GLY A 89 -13.61 -10.63 16.77
C GLY A 89 -13.25 -9.19 17.17
N ASP A 90 -12.77 -9.00 18.39
CA ASP A 90 -12.44 -7.68 18.95
C ASP A 90 -11.37 -6.94 18.14
N GLN A 91 -10.39 -7.65 17.59
CA GLN A 91 -9.35 -7.04 16.75
C GLN A 91 -9.93 -6.48 15.45
N PHE A 92 -10.88 -7.19 14.85
CA PHE A 92 -11.60 -6.70 13.67
C PHE A 92 -12.41 -5.44 14.00
N GLU A 93 -13.13 -5.41 15.14
CA GLU A 93 -13.89 -4.25 15.58
C GLU A 93 -12.99 -3.02 15.85
N GLN A 94 -11.83 -3.24 16.48
CA GLN A 94 -10.82 -2.18 16.67
C GLN A 94 -10.34 -1.61 15.35
N ALA A 95 -10.11 -2.47 14.36
CA ALA A 95 -9.67 -2.07 13.03
C ALA A 95 -10.79 -1.36 12.25
N LEU A 96 -12.05 -1.77 12.39
CA LEU A 96 -13.19 -1.01 11.86
C LEU A 96 -13.25 0.39 12.46
N ALA A 97 -13.09 0.52 13.79
CA ALA A 97 -13.05 1.82 14.45
C ALA A 97 -11.88 2.70 13.96
N PHE A 98 -10.71 2.10 13.71
CA PHE A 98 -9.58 2.80 13.10
C PHE A 98 -9.95 3.40 11.74
N TYR A 99 -10.56 2.63 10.83
CA TYR A 99 -10.99 3.13 9.52
C TYR A 99 -12.11 4.18 9.62
N ARG A 100 -13.06 4.03 10.53
CA ARG A 100 -14.12 5.02 10.77
C ARG A 100 -13.54 6.37 11.20
N ARG A 101 -12.56 6.38 12.11
CA ARG A 101 -11.87 7.61 12.52
C ARG A 101 -11.14 8.30 11.37
N ARG A 102 -10.75 7.55 10.34
CA ARG A 102 -10.13 8.05 9.10
C ARG A 102 -11.16 8.46 8.04
N GLY A 103 -12.44 8.50 8.37
CA GLY A 103 -13.52 8.93 7.49
C GLY A 103 -14.04 7.86 6.53
N SER A 104 -13.61 6.60 6.66
CA SER A 104 -14.09 5.52 5.79
C SER A 104 -15.47 5.03 6.25
N THR A 105 -16.45 5.12 5.35
CA THR A 105 -17.83 4.62 5.56
C THR A 105 -18.11 3.32 4.81
N THR A 106 -17.21 2.90 3.93
CA THR A 106 -17.38 1.68 3.13
C THR A 106 -17.35 0.44 4.01
N ALA A 107 -18.30 -0.48 3.81
CA ALA A 107 -18.31 -1.78 4.48
C ALA A 107 -17.05 -2.58 4.11
N LYS A 108 -16.48 -3.23 5.10
CA LYS A 108 -15.27 -4.04 4.95
C LYS A 108 -15.61 -5.49 5.30
N GLN A 109 -15.33 -6.40 4.37
CA GLN A 109 -15.57 -7.83 4.57
C GLN A 109 -14.47 -8.46 5.42
N HIS A 110 -13.22 -8.07 5.16
CA HIS A 110 -12.05 -8.53 5.90
C HIS A 110 -11.10 -7.37 6.12
N ILE A 111 -10.36 -7.43 7.22
CA ILE A 111 -9.24 -6.53 7.50
C ILE A 111 -8.01 -7.38 7.76
N VAL A 112 -6.91 -7.02 7.13
CA VAL A 112 -5.65 -7.76 7.18
C VAL A 112 -4.59 -6.89 7.83
N LEU A 113 -4.04 -7.38 8.93
CA LEU A 113 -2.87 -6.81 9.58
C LEU A 113 -1.62 -7.45 8.97
N VAL A 114 -0.63 -6.63 8.63
CA VAL A 114 0.64 -7.07 8.02
C VAL A 114 1.77 -6.74 8.97
N LYS A 115 2.39 -7.76 9.54
CA LYS A 115 3.65 -7.57 10.26
C LYS A 115 4.77 -7.41 9.24
N VAL A 116 5.39 -6.24 9.21
CA VAL A 116 6.49 -5.95 8.28
C VAL A 116 7.78 -6.56 8.82
N GLU A 117 8.38 -7.44 8.04
CA GLU A 117 9.64 -8.14 8.39
C GLU A 117 10.84 -7.57 7.65
N ARG A 118 10.61 -7.01 6.47
CA ARG A 118 11.63 -6.35 5.64
C ARG A 118 11.02 -5.18 4.91
N ALA A 119 11.79 -4.09 4.82
CA ALA A 119 11.44 -2.92 4.02
C ALA A 119 12.65 -2.50 3.19
N ALA A 120 12.41 -2.07 1.95
CA ALA A 120 13.45 -1.60 1.05
C ALA A 120 12.95 -0.40 0.23
N PRO A 121 13.82 0.59 -0.07
CA PRO A 121 13.43 1.71 -0.91
C PRO A 121 13.19 1.27 -2.35
N LEU A 122 12.27 1.96 -3.02
CA LEU A 122 12.04 1.93 -4.45
C LEU A 122 12.39 3.32 -4.99
N ILE A 123 13.34 3.40 -5.89
CA ILE A 123 13.86 4.67 -6.42
C ILE A 123 13.95 4.55 -7.95
N SER A 124 13.43 5.55 -8.65
CA SER A 124 13.51 5.60 -10.11
C SER A 124 14.97 5.71 -10.60
N PRO A 125 15.36 5.00 -11.66
CA PRO A 125 16.67 5.17 -12.31
C PRO A 125 16.98 6.60 -12.80
N ALA A 126 15.97 7.47 -12.91
CA ALA A 126 16.18 8.88 -13.25
C ALA A 126 17.10 9.61 -12.25
N TYR A 127 17.11 9.18 -10.99
CA TYR A 127 18.02 9.70 -9.97
C TYR A 127 19.47 9.32 -10.25
N ASP A 128 19.73 8.14 -10.80
CA ASP A 128 21.07 7.68 -11.21
C ASP A 128 21.59 8.47 -12.41
N GLN A 129 20.69 9.07 -13.19
CA GLN A 129 21.00 9.94 -14.34
C GLN A 129 21.23 11.40 -13.92
N GLY A 130 21.33 11.70 -12.63
CA GLY A 130 21.62 13.03 -12.11
C GLY A 130 20.42 13.98 -12.01
N GLN A 131 19.18 13.48 -12.20
CA GLN A 131 18.00 14.32 -11.99
C GLN A 131 17.74 14.50 -10.50
N SER A 132 17.42 15.75 -10.11
CA SER A 132 17.00 16.06 -8.73
C SER A 132 15.53 15.74 -8.51
N GLU A 133 15.14 15.55 -7.25
CA GLU A 133 13.73 15.32 -6.90
C GLU A 133 12.79 16.46 -7.36
N PRO A 134 13.14 17.77 -7.18
CA PRO A 134 12.31 18.84 -7.73
C PRO A 134 12.13 18.76 -9.25
N GLN A 135 13.15 18.38 -10.01
CA GLN A 135 13.06 18.22 -11.47
C GLN A 135 12.10 17.07 -11.84
N ILE A 136 12.22 15.92 -11.18
CA ILE A 136 11.36 14.77 -11.41
C ILE A 136 9.90 15.09 -11.05
N LYS A 137 9.68 15.72 -9.89
CA LYS A 137 8.33 16.14 -9.47
C LYS A 137 7.72 17.16 -10.44
N ALA A 138 8.51 18.14 -10.92
CA ALA A 138 8.04 19.12 -11.89
C ALA A 138 7.65 18.47 -13.23
N HIS A 139 8.45 17.51 -13.69
CA HIS A 139 8.13 16.74 -14.89
C HIS A 139 6.80 16.01 -14.79
N TRP A 140 6.60 15.21 -13.72
CA TRP A 140 5.40 14.42 -13.56
C TRP A 140 4.17 15.25 -13.24
N ARG A 141 4.29 16.40 -12.52
CA ARG A 141 3.19 17.34 -12.35
C ARG A 141 2.69 17.86 -13.70
N ARG A 142 3.60 18.26 -14.59
CA ARG A 142 3.21 18.73 -15.95
C ARG A 142 2.52 17.63 -16.74
N TYR A 143 3.04 16.40 -16.68
CA TYR A 143 2.45 15.25 -17.35
C TYR A 143 1.01 14.98 -16.88
N TRP A 144 0.80 14.87 -15.57
CA TRP A 144 -0.53 14.63 -15.01
C TRP A 144 -1.48 15.79 -15.25
N HIS A 145 -1.03 17.02 -15.11
CA HIS A 145 -1.83 18.19 -15.41
C HIS A 145 -2.30 18.19 -16.87
N ALA A 146 -1.42 17.87 -17.81
CA ALA A 146 -1.76 17.80 -19.23
C ALA A 146 -2.80 16.69 -19.52
N LEU A 147 -2.74 15.56 -18.81
CA LEU A 147 -3.74 14.50 -18.93
C LEU A 147 -5.10 14.92 -18.38
N TRP A 148 -5.14 15.53 -17.21
CA TRP A 148 -6.39 15.96 -16.57
C TRP A 148 -7.05 17.14 -17.29
N SER A 149 -6.28 17.96 -17.99
CA SER A 149 -6.78 19.10 -18.78
C SER A 149 -7.30 18.71 -20.16
N ARG A 150 -7.14 17.45 -20.57
CA ARG A 150 -7.77 16.93 -21.80
C ARG A 150 -9.25 16.74 -21.51
N SER A 151 -10.10 17.54 -22.17
CA SER A 151 -11.54 17.30 -22.14
C SER A 151 -11.84 15.88 -22.61
N PRO A 152 -12.75 15.12 -21.96
CA PRO A 152 -13.22 13.88 -22.53
C PRO A 152 -13.83 14.17 -23.89
N ALA A 153 -13.41 13.42 -24.89
CA ALA A 153 -14.00 13.45 -26.22
C ALA A 153 -15.44 12.93 -26.17
#